data_97684413ddc380cd2d8065f1c695f968
#
_entry.id   97684413ddc380cd2d8065f1c695f968
#
_cell.length_a   1.000
_cell.length_b   1.000
_cell.length_c   1.000
_cell.angle_alpha   90.00
_cell.angle_beta   90.00
_cell.angle_gamma   90.00
#
_symmetry.space_group_name_H-M   'P 1'
#
loop_
_entity.id
_entity.type
_entity.pdbx_description
1 polymer ?
#
loop_
_entity_poly.entity_id
_entity_poly.type
_entity_poly.pdbx_seq_one_letter_code
_entity_poly.pdbx_strand_id
1 'polypeptide(L)'
;MRLIIRAVIACTCAVLVNLPGVSAAAYPERVITMIIAYVPGGGTDVVARALAPYLEKHLGAAAKIIVVNRTGAGGEIGFTALANAPADGYTIGFINSPSVLTIPIERPTKYTWQRFDLLGNVVDDPASFAVHADSGFKDLLQLAAYAKANPGAVSVGTPGVGAPGHLAILMFAKLAGTNVNHVPFKGAGDVRAALAGRQIIVGAISVGESFQSLRGGTPLRVLAQLSPGRTSLAPDLATAKEQGYDLEMSSLRGLAAPKDLPVDIRTRLVKAVEQAIADPEFQAKSVQYYAPLRYLSPIQFEAALREGDSQLRQLWKEMPWSEK
;
A
#
# COMPACT_ATOMS: atom_id res chain seq x y z
N MET A 1 15.67 89.49 32.54
CA MET A 1 15.89 89.80 31.13
C MET A 1 16.92 88.81 30.55
N ARG A 2 16.60 88.16 29.49
CA ARG A 2 17.37 87.20 28.66
C ARG A 2 17.18 85.72 29.02
N LEU A 3 16.38 85.15 28.15
CA LEU A 3 16.17 83.72 27.85
C LEU A 3 17.49 82.96 27.71
N ILE A 4 17.55 81.76 28.30
CA ILE A 4 18.42 80.69 27.84
C ILE A 4 17.54 79.48 27.52
N ILE A 5 17.37 79.29 26.21
CA ILE A 5 16.73 78.09 25.64
C ILE A 5 17.66 76.92 25.82
N ARG A 6 17.25 75.95 26.62
CA ARG A 6 17.93 74.64 26.68
C ARG A 6 17.27 73.70 25.74
N ALA A 7 17.95 73.39 24.64
CA ALA A 7 17.57 72.32 23.74
C ALA A 7 17.81 70.98 24.47
N VAL A 8 16.71 70.27 24.73
CA VAL A 8 16.76 68.85 25.20
C VAL A 8 16.85 68.02 23.93
N ILE A 9 18.03 67.52 23.65
CA ILE A 9 18.26 66.48 22.62
C ILE A 9 17.74 65.20 23.25
N ALA A 10 16.55 64.74 22.83
CA ALA A 10 16.03 63.43 23.14
C ALA A 10 16.82 62.37 22.31
N CYS A 11 17.75 61.70 22.97
CA CYS A 11 18.47 60.54 22.40
C CYS A 11 17.54 59.33 22.47
N THR A 12 16.75 59.13 21.41
CA THR A 12 15.92 57.95 21.27
C THR A 12 16.85 56.78 20.89
N CYS A 13 17.30 56.02 21.88
CA CYS A 13 17.95 54.72 21.66
C CYS A 13 16.91 53.77 21.09
N ALA A 14 16.91 53.58 19.78
CA ALA A 14 16.23 52.48 19.13
C ALA A 14 16.90 51.16 19.55
N VAL A 15 16.36 50.54 20.60
CA VAL A 15 16.69 49.15 20.94
C VAL A 15 16.11 48.28 19.84
N LEU A 16 16.92 47.94 18.86
CA LEU A 16 16.66 46.86 17.93
C LEU A 16 16.62 45.57 18.77
N VAL A 17 15.40 45.19 19.16
CA VAL A 17 15.11 43.86 19.70
C VAL A 17 15.37 42.89 18.54
N ASN A 18 16.58 42.35 18.49
CA ASN A 18 16.86 41.11 17.74
C ASN A 18 16.04 40.02 18.41
N LEU A 19 14.79 39.84 17.96
CA LEU A 19 14.07 38.60 18.22
C LEU A 19 14.90 37.50 17.56
N PRO A 20 15.42 36.53 18.31
CA PRO A 20 16.04 35.38 17.70
C PRO A 20 14.98 34.80 16.79
N GLY A 21 15.21 34.83 15.46
CA GLY A 21 14.37 34.13 14.51
C GLY A 21 14.26 32.71 15.04
N VAL A 22 13.05 32.30 15.40
CA VAL A 22 12.78 30.89 15.69
C VAL A 22 13.21 30.15 14.44
N SER A 23 14.45 29.68 14.41
CA SER A 23 14.93 28.76 13.40
C SER A 23 13.98 27.58 13.50
N ALA A 24 13.06 27.47 12.56
CA ALA A 24 12.20 26.31 12.49
C ALA A 24 13.13 25.10 12.51
N ALA A 25 13.05 24.35 13.61
CA ALA A 25 13.88 23.17 13.83
C ALA A 25 13.90 22.33 12.56
N ALA A 26 15.10 21.96 12.10
CA ALA A 26 15.26 21.35 10.77
C ALA A 26 14.66 19.94 10.80
N TYR A 27 13.38 19.81 10.41
CA TYR A 27 12.74 18.49 10.26
C TYR A 27 13.51 17.63 9.24
N PRO A 28 13.77 16.32 9.50
CA PRO A 28 13.55 15.61 10.79
C PRO A 28 14.74 15.75 11.74
N GLU A 29 14.46 15.89 13.05
CA GLU A 29 15.47 15.93 14.12
C GLU A 29 15.54 14.63 14.93
N ARG A 30 14.61 13.73 14.71
CA ARG A 30 14.52 12.43 15.36
C ARG A 30 14.05 11.35 14.40
N VAL A 31 14.13 10.11 14.85
CA VAL A 31 13.73 8.95 14.04
C VAL A 31 12.26 9.04 13.65
N ILE A 32 12.00 8.78 12.36
CA ILE A 32 10.67 8.63 11.79
C ILE A 32 10.28 7.16 11.87
N THR A 33 9.10 6.86 12.37
CA THR A 33 8.51 5.51 12.37
C THR A 33 7.65 5.32 11.13
N MET A 34 7.96 4.28 10.35
CA MET A 34 7.14 3.88 9.20
C MET A 34 6.32 2.64 9.55
N ILE A 35 5.00 2.79 9.68
CA ILE A 35 4.08 1.70 10.04
C ILE A 35 3.71 0.90 8.79
N ILE A 36 3.81 -0.43 8.89
CA ILE A 36 3.35 -1.39 7.91
C ILE A 36 2.26 -2.25 8.54
N ALA A 37 1.08 -2.29 7.92
CA ALA A 37 -0.09 -2.97 8.45
C ALA A 37 -0.06 -4.50 8.32
N TYR A 38 0.98 -5.06 7.69
CA TYR A 38 1.10 -6.47 7.33
C TYR A 38 2.37 -7.12 7.91
N VAL A 39 2.42 -8.45 7.84
CA VAL A 39 3.52 -9.26 8.37
C VAL A 39 4.85 -8.96 7.67
N PRO A 40 5.98 -9.09 8.38
CA PRO A 40 7.30 -8.98 7.77
C PRO A 40 7.47 -9.94 6.58
N GLY A 41 8.21 -9.48 5.55
CA GLY A 41 8.47 -10.25 4.33
C GLY A 41 7.29 -10.29 3.34
N GLY A 42 6.16 -9.64 3.64
CA GLY A 42 5.10 -9.39 2.67
C GLY A 42 5.49 -8.27 1.70
N GLY A 43 4.78 -8.16 0.56
CA GLY A 43 5.15 -7.23 -0.49
C GLY A 43 5.26 -5.76 -0.04
N THR A 44 4.38 -5.30 0.85
CA THR A 44 4.46 -3.93 1.40
C THR A 44 5.68 -3.75 2.31
N ASP A 45 6.00 -4.72 3.15
CA ASP A 45 7.16 -4.67 4.05
C ASP A 45 8.48 -4.62 3.26
N VAL A 46 8.60 -5.45 2.23
CA VAL A 46 9.77 -5.48 1.34
C VAL A 46 9.97 -4.13 0.66
N VAL A 47 8.90 -3.55 0.09
CA VAL A 47 8.95 -2.23 -0.55
C VAL A 47 9.31 -1.14 0.46
N ALA A 48 8.71 -1.15 1.65
CA ALA A 48 8.96 -0.15 2.69
C ALA A 48 10.43 -0.14 3.13
N ARG A 49 11.02 -1.33 3.38
CA ARG A 49 12.43 -1.46 3.77
C ARG A 49 13.38 -1.11 2.64
N ALA A 50 13.01 -1.40 1.40
CA ALA A 50 13.79 -1.00 0.23
C ALA A 50 13.75 0.51 -0.03
N LEU A 51 12.58 1.17 0.23
CA LEU A 51 12.37 2.60 0.01
C LEU A 51 12.98 3.47 1.13
N ALA A 52 12.96 3.01 2.38
CA ALA A 52 13.36 3.80 3.55
C ALA A 52 14.73 4.48 3.41
N PRO A 53 15.82 3.84 2.94
CA PRO A 53 17.12 4.49 2.75
C PRO A 53 17.08 5.64 1.73
N TYR A 54 16.23 5.56 0.72
CA TYR A 54 16.09 6.61 -0.29
C TYR A 54 15.25 7.78 0.22
N LEU A 55 14.25 7.53 1.04
CA LEU A 55 13.56 8.60 1.77
C LEU A 55 14.51 9.32 2.74
N GLU A 56 15.34 8.58 3.48
CA GLU A 56 16.39 9.17 4.34
C GLU A 56 17.32 10.07 3.52
N LYS A 57 17.82 9.59 2.36
CA LYS A 57 18.68 10.34 1.45
C LYS A 57 18.06 11.68 1.04
N HIS A 58 16.79 11.69 0.68
CA HIS A 58 16.09 12.88 0.19
C HIS A 58 15.50 13.77 1.28
N LEU A 59 15.34 13.27 2.51
CA LEU A 59 14.98 14.07 3.68
C LEU A 59 16.18 14.80 4.30
N GLY A 60 17.40 14.30 4.07
CA GLY A 60 18.66 14.87 4.52
C GLY A 60 19.40 14.01 5.53
N ALA A 61 20.67 14.36 5.80
CA ALA A 61 21.60 13.52 6.55
C ALA A 61 21.15 13.16 7.99
N ALA A 62 20.28 13.96 8.61
CA ALA A 62 19.73 13.70 9.94
C ALA A 62 18.56 12.70 9.92
N ALA A 63 17.99 12.41 8.73
CA ALA A 63 16.83 11.52 8.62
C ALA A 63 17.21 10.07 8.94
N LYS A 64 16.39 9.43 9.79
CA LYS A 64 16.43 8.00 10.07
C LYS A 64 15.02 7.47 10.09
N ILE A 65 14.77 6.35 9.38
CA ILE A 65 13.45 5.71 9.27
C ILE A 65 13.53 4.29 9.79
N ILE A 66 12.70 3.96 10.77
CA ILE A 66 12.50 2.58 11.21
C ILE A 66 11.19 2.05 10.72
N VAL A 67 11.21 0.84 10.16
CA VAL A 67 10.01 0.15 9.67
C VAL A 67 9.47 -0.75 10.77
N VAL A 68 8.20 -0.54 11.15
CA VAL A 68 7.52 -1.25 12.24
C VAL A 68 6.24 -1.92 11.70
N ASN A 69 6.14 -3.23 11.87
CA ASN A 69 4.95 -3.97 11.48
C ASN A 69 3.88 -3.94 12.61
N ARG A 70 2.68 -3.46 12.28
CA ARG A 70 1.50 -3.42 13.16
C ARG A 70 0.39 -4.24 12.51
N THR A 71 0.43 -5.54 12.69
CA THR A 71 -0.38 -6.51 11.94
C THR A 71 -1.70 -6.84 12.64
N GLY A 72 -2.69 -7.26 11.86
CA GLY A 72 -3.94 -7.85 12.35
C GLY A 72 -5.19 -7.24 11.71
N ALA A 73 -6.27 -8.00 11.77
CA ALA A 73 -7.59 -7.65 11.22
C ALA A 73 -7.55 -7.15 9.77
N GLY A 74 -6.80 -7.83 8.88
CA GLY A 74 -6.66 -7.46 7.46
C GLY A 74 -5.87 -6.17 7.21
N GLY A 75 -5.22 -5.59 8.24
CA GLY A 75 -4.50 -4.31 8.20
C GLY A 75 -5.13 -3.22 9.07
N GLU A 76 -6.34 -3.44 9.60
CA GLU A 76 -7.07 -2.44 10.40
C GLU A 76 -6.25 -1.91 11.59
N ILE A 77 -5.50 -2.80 12.28
CA ILE A 77 -4.68 -2.41 13.43
C ILE A 77 -3.61 -1.41 13.02
N GLY A 78 -2.90 -1.66 11.91
CA GLY A 78 -1.88 -0.77 11.39
C GLY A 78 -2.44 0.56 10.87
N PHE A 79 -3.51 0.51 10.11
CA PHE A 79 -4.18 1.73 9.60
C PHE A 79 -4.75 2.58 10.74
N THR A 80 -5.35 1.95 11.76
CA THR A 80 -5.80 2.65 12.97
C THR A 80 -4.65 3.30 13.73
N ALA A 81 -3.54 2.57 13.89
CA ALA A 81 -2.36 3.10 14.57
C ALA A 81 -1.77 4.31 13.83
N LEU A 82 -1.72 4.26 12.49
CA LEU A 82 -1.28 5.38 11.66
C LEU A 82 -2.24 6.57 11.76
N ALA A 83 -3.55 6.34 11.58
CA ALA A 83 -4.54 7.42 11.57
C ALA A 83 -4.64 8.20 12.90
N ASN A 84 -4.29 7.55 14.02
CA ASN A 84 -4.40 8.14 15.35
C ASN A 84 -3.04 8.52 15.96
N ALA A 85 -1.94 8.45 15.20
CA ALA A 85 -0.65 8.95 15.62
C ALA A 85 -0.63 10.50 15.59
N PRO A 86 0.28 11.16 16.29
CA PRO A 86 0.47 12.61 16.20
C PRO A 86 0.78 13.06 14.77
N ALA A 87 0.14 14.16 14.33
CA ALA A 87 0.36 14.74 13.01
C ALA A 87 1.60 15.66 13.00
N ASP A 88 2.74 15.15 13.41
CA ASP A 88 4.00 15.86 13.54
C ASP A 88 5.08 15.44 12.53
N GLY A 89 4.71 14.54 11.60
CA GLY A 89 5.60 14.02 10.56
C GLY A 89 6.53 12.89 11.01
N TYR A 90 6.56 12.51 12.28
CA TYR A 90 7.44 11.45 12.79
C TYR A 90 6.78 10.06 12.81
N THR A 91 5.52 9.99 12.38
CA THR A 91 4.86 8.73 12.06
C THR A 91 4.30 8.83 10.66
N ILE A 92 4.79 7.98 9.78
CA ILE A 92 4.28 7.76 8.44
C ILE A 92 3.95 6.29 8.27
N GLY A 93 3.33 5.88 7.19
CA GLY A 93 3.06 4.47 6.95
C GLY A 93 2.55 4.18 5.56
N PHE A 94 2.53 2.91 5.20
CA PHE A 94 1.88 2.48 3.98
C PHE A 94 0.39 2.23 4.24
N ILE A 95 -0.43 2.76 3.34
CA ILE A 95 -1.83 2.36 3.19
C ILE A 95 -2.00 1.60 1.88
N ASN A 96 -2.80 0.56 1.92
CA ASN A 96 -3.00 -0.34 0.78
C ASN A 96 -4.45 -0.33 0.34
N SER A 97 -4.73 0.11 -0.88
CA SER A 97 -6.02 -0.12 -1.53
C SER A 97 -6.01 -1.52 -2.18
N PRO A 98 -7.15 -2.25 -2.16
CA PRO A 98 -8.45 -1.87 -1.63
C PRO A 98 -8.60 -1.97 -0.10
N SER A 99 -7.73 -2.64 0.66
CA SER A 99 -7.96 -2.98 2.08
C SER A 99 -8.28 -1.77 2.96
N VAL A 100 -7.59 -0.62 2.77
CA VAL A 100 -7.87 0.61 3.53
C VAL A 100 -9.29 1.14 3.30
N LEU A 101 -9.92 0.76 2.20
CA LEU A 101 -11.28 1.13 1.79
C LEU A 101 -12.30 0.06 2.19
N THR A 102 -12.00 -1.22 1.95
CA THR A 102 -12.93 -2.34 2.15
C THR A 102 -13.26 -2.58 3.61
N ILE A 103 -12.29 -2.41 4.50
CA ILE A 103 -12.49 -2.65 5.94
C ILE A 103 -13.54 -1.69 6.53
N PRO A 104 -13.48 -0.34 6.29
CA PRO A 104 -14.53 0.59 6.77
C PRO A 104 -15.88 0.44 6.05
N ILE A 105 -15.92 -0.18 4.85
CA ILE A 105 -17.16 -0.49 4.16
C ILE A 105 -17.84 -1.69 4.82
N GLU A 106 -17.06 -2.69 5.21
CA GLU A 106 -17.55 -3.94 5.82
C GLU A 106 -18.03 -3.75 7.26
N ARG A 107 -17.29 -2.97 8.05
CA ARG A 107 -17.55 -2.82 9.49
C ARG A 107 -17.12 -1.46 10.05
N PRO A 108 -17.64 -1.04 11.21
CA PRO A 108 -17.17 0.17 11.88
C PRO A 108 -15.69 0.08 12.25
N THR A 109 -14.93 1.12 11.94
CA THR A 109 -13.49 1.24 12.24
C THR A 109 -13.16 2.55 12.95
N LYS A 110 -11.96 2.62 13.56
CA LYS A 110 -11.44 3.85 14.18
C LYS A 110 -10.69 4.75 13.18
N TYR A 111 -10.77 4.45 11.89
CA TYR A 111 -10.20 5.23 10.80
C TYR A 111 -11.12 5.21 9.58
N THR A 112 -10.92 6.17 8.69
CA THR A 112 -11.33 6.14 7.27
C THR A 112 -10.15 6.63 6.45
N TRP A 113 -10.15 6.40 5.14
CA TRP A 113 -9.03 6.84 4.31
C TRP A 113 -8.85 8.37 4.29
N GLN A 114 -9.89 9.15 4.59
CA GLN A 114 -9.85 10.62 4.71
C GLN A 114 -9.09 11.11 5.96
N ARG A 115 -8.82 10.20 6.92
CA ARG A 115 -8.01 10.49 8.11
C ARG A 115 -6.51 10.50 7.85
N PHE A 116 -6.10 10.44 6.59
CA PHE A 116 -4.70 10.48 6.19
C PHE A 116 -4.39 11.71 5.35
N ASP A 117 -3.21 12.29 5.53
CA ASP A 117 -2.52 13.11 4.56
C ASP A 117 -1.74 12.18 3.62
N LEU A 118 -2.15 12.12 2.37
CA LEU A 118 -1.51 11.29 1.36
C LEU A 118 -0.18 11.92 0.95
N LEU A 119 0.87 11.09 0.89
CA LEU A 119 2.21 11.53 0.51
C LEU A 119 2.58 11.10 -0.91
N GLY A 120 1.88 10.13 -1.45
CA GLY A 120 2.01 9.62 -2.82
C GLY A 120 1.91 8.11 -2.90
N ASN A 121 1.44 7.59 -4.04
CA ASN A 121 1.48 6.16 -4.31
C ASN A 121 2.86 5.75 -4.79
N VAL A 122 3.31 4.58 -4.40
CA VAL A 122 4.64 4.03 -4.72
C VAL A 122 4.54 2.86 -5.69
N VAL A 123 3.62 1.93 -5.43
CA VAL A 123 3.49 0.66 -6.16
C VAL A 123 2.04 0.46 -6.59
N ASP A 124 1.87 -0.13 -7.78
CA ASP A 124 0.61 -0.67 -8.27
C ASP A 124 0.86 -2.13 -8.67
N ASP A 125 0.55 -3.05 -7.76
CA ASP A 125 0.88 -4.47 -7.92
C ASP A 125 -0.40 -5.27 -8.24
N PRO A 126 -0.55 -5.73 -9.49
CA PRO A 126 -1.73 -6.51 -9.88
C PRO A 126 -1.87 -7.78 -9.04
N ALA A 127 -3.11 -8.15 -8.74
CA ALA A 127 -3.39 -9.45 -8.17
C ALA A 127 -3.09 -10.56 -9.20
N SER A 128 -2.88 -11.77 -8.70
CA SER A 128 -2.68 -12.96 -9.50
C SER A 128 -3.32 -14.17 -8.83
N PHE A 129 -3.58 -15.20 -9.61
CA PHE A 129 -3.91 -16.52 -9.10
C PHE A 129 -2.76 -17.46 -9.36
N ALA A 130 -2.21 -18.01 -8.29
CA ALA A 130 -1.13 -18.98 -8.32
C ALA A 130 -1.61 -20.32 -7.76
N VAL A 131 -1.05 -21.40 -8.29
CA VAL A 131 -1.29 -22.78 -7.85
C VAL A 131 0.04 -23.47 -7.57
N HIS A 132 0.05 -24.61 -6.88
CA HIS A 132 1.24 -25.42 -6.78
C HIS A 132 1.71 -25.87 -8.17
N ALA A 133 3.01 -25.90 -8.43
CA ALA A 133 3.58 -26.21 -9.75
C ALA A 133 3.13 -27.58 -10.31
N ASP A 134 2.97 -28.58 -9.42
CA ASP A 134 2.50 -29.91 -9.76
C ASP A 134 0.97 -30.02 -9.84
N SER A 135 0.23 -28.93 -9.67
CA SER A 135 -1.22 -28.96 -9.90
C SER A 135 -1.51 -29.23 -11.38
N GLY A 136 -2.65 -29.83 -11.66
CA GLY A 136 -3.09 -30.04 -13.05
C GLY A 136 -3.45 -28.75 -13.81
N PHE A 137 -3.57 -27.61 -13.09
CA PHE A 137 -4.03 -26.36 -13.67
C PHE A 137 -2.92 -25.61 -14.39
N LYS A 138 -3.16 -25.21 -15.65
CA LYS A 138 -2.24 -24.44 -16.49
C LYS A 138 -2.72 -23.00 -16.73
N ASP A 139 -4.03 -22.78 -16.63
CA ASP A 139 -4.70 -21.52 -16.92
C ASP A 139 -6.01 -21.37 -16.12
N LEU A 140 -6.68 -20.22 -16.24
CA LEU A 140 -7.95 -19.95 -15.58
C LEU A 140 -9.11 -20.78 -16.15
N LEU A 141 -9.04 -21.17 -17.42
CA LEU A 141 -10.10 -21.97 -18.06
C LEU A 141 -10.16 -23.35 -17.42
N GLN A 142 -9.01 -23.99 -17.19
CA GLN A 142 -8.95 -25.28 -16.50
C GLN A 142 -9.39 -25.19 -15.05
N LEU A 143 -8.97 -24.13 -14.35
CA LEU A 143 -9.40 -23.87 -12.98
C LEU A 143 -10.92 -23.67 -12.88
N ALA A 144 -11.50 -22.88 -13.79
CA ALA A 144 -12.94 -22.65 -13.85
C ALA A 144 -13.73 -23.91 -14.18
N ALA A 145 -13.25 -24.71 -15.15
CA ALA A 145 -13.88 -25.96 -15.51
C ALA A 145 -13.91 -26.95 -14.34
N TYR A 146 -12.79 -27.06 -13.60
CA TYR A 146 -12.71 -27.89 -12.40
C TYR A 146 -13.65 -27.38 -11.30
N ALA A 147 -13.66 -26.07 -11.03
CA ALA A 147 -14.50 -25.47 -10.01
C ALA A 147 -16.01 -25.65 -10.31
N LYS A 148 -16.41 -25.60 -11.60
CA LYS A 148 -17.78 -25.89 -12.03
C LYS A 148 -18.18 -27.35 -11.80
N ALA A 149 -17.27 -28.27 -12.12
CA ALA A 149 -17.52 -29.70 -11.94
C ALA A 149 -17.50 -30.10 -10.44
N ASN A 150 -16.84 -29.33 -9.59
CA ASN A 150 -16.66 -29.60 -8.15
C ASN A 150 -16.93 -28.32 -7.32
N PRO A 151 -18.20 -27.88 -7.19
CA PRO A 151 -18.54 -26.65 -6.48
C PRO A 151 -18.04 -26.66 -5.03
N GLY A 152 -17.32 -25.61 -4.60
CA GLY A 152 -16.77 -25.50 -3.26
C GLY A 152 -15.48 -26.29 -2.99
N ALA A 153 -15.03 -27.15 -3.94
CA ALA A 153 -13.79 -27.92 -3.75
C ALA A 153 -12.51 -27.06 -3.87
N VAL A 154 -12.58 -25.94 -4.63
CA VAL A 154 -11.42 -25.07 -4.81
C VAL A 154 -11.22 -24.18 -3.58
N SER A 155 -10.25 -24.53 -2.73
CA SER A 155 -9.80 -23.68 -1.63
C SER A 155 -8.90 -22.57 -2.13
N VAL A 156 -9.21 -21.32 -1.74
CA VAL A 156 -8.46 -20.13 -2.17
C VAL A 156 -7.94 -19.37 -0.96
N GLY A 157 -6.64 -19.35 -0.79
CA GLY A 157 -5.98 -18.55 0.24
C GLY A 157 -5.80 -17.10 -0.19
N THR A 158 -6.11 -16.16 0.70
CA THR A 158 -5.92 -14.72 0.48
C THR A 158 -5.27 -14.07 1.70
N PRO A 159 -4.65 -12.88 1.56
CA PRO A 159 -4.06 -12.15 2.69
C PRO A 159 -5.07 -11.60 3.70
N GLY A 160 -6.36 -11.89 3.53
CA GLY A 160 -7.42 -11.46 4.45
C GLY A 160 -8.72 -11.12 3.71
N VAL A 161 -9.79 -10.96 4.51
CA VAL A 161 -11.11 -10.53 4.01
C VAL A 161 -11.01 -9.11 3.44
N GLY A 162 -11.66 -8.85 2.29
CA GLY A 162 -11.60 -7.55 1.61
C GLY A 162 -10.24 -7.19 0.98
N ALA A 163 -9.24 -8.09 1.05
CA ALA A 163 -7.97 -7.93 0.35
C ALA A 163 -8.16 -8.08 -1.18
N PRO A 164 -7.20 -7.57 -2.00
CA PRO A 164 -7.31 -7.66 -3.47
C PRO A 164 -7.59 -9.08 -3.96
N GLY A 165 -6.86 -10.07 -3.44
CA GLY A 165 -7.05 -11.47 -3.80
C GLY A 165 -8.42 -12.02 -3.42
N HIS A 166 -9.01 -11.57 -2.30
CA HIS A 166 -10.37 -11.98 -1.92
C HIS A 166 -11.40 -11.41 -2.89
N LEU A 167 -11.36 -10.12 -3.18
CA LEU A 167 -12.28 -9.51 -4.14
C LEU A 167 -12.14 -10.14 -5.53
N ALA A 168 -10.90 -10.36 -5.96
CA ALA A 168 -10.60 -10.97 -7.25
C ALA A 168 -11.20 -12.37 -7.39
N ILE A 169 -11.07 -13.22 -6.36
CA ILE A 169 -11.62 -14.58 -6.45
C ILE A 169 -13.14 -14.61 -6.39
N LEU A 170 -13.78 -13.70 -5.66
CA LEU A 170 -15.23 -13.56 -5.65
C LEU A 170 -15.75 -13.14 -7.03
N MET A 171 -15.10 -12.14 -7.64
CA MET A 171 -15.43 -11.70 -9.00
C MET A 171 -15.19 -12.81 -10.03
N PHE A 172 -14.07 -13.53 -9.93
CA PHE A 172 -13.80 -14.68 -10.79
C PHE A 172 -14.85 -15.77 -10.65
N ALA A 173 -15.22 -16.13 -9.43
CA ALA A 173 -16.25 -17.15 -9.17
C ALA A 173 -17.59 -16.75 -9.79
N LYS A 174 -18.00 -15.48 -9.68
CA LYS A 174 -19.19 -14.92 -10.32
C LYS A 174 -19.12 -15.01 -11.85
N LEU A 175 -18.01 -14.55 -12.46
CA LEU A 175 -17.80 -14.60 -13.91
C LEU A 175 -17.73 -16.03 -14.43
N ALA A 176 -17.10 -16.92 -13.70
CA ALA A 176 -17.00 -18.34 -14.04
C ALA A 176 -18.28 -19.14 -13.73
N GLY A 177 -19.28 -18.58 -13.05
CA GLY A 177 -20.50 -19.28 -12.65
C GLY A 177 -20.22 -20.48 -11.74
N THR A 178 -19.39 -20.30 -10.69
CA THR A 178 -18.98 -21.35 -9.76
C THR A 178 -18.86 -20.81 -8.34
N ASN A 179 -18.60 -21.71 -7.37
CA ASN A 179 -18.32 -21.38 -5.99
C ASN A 179 -16.93 -21.87 -5.61
N VAL A 180 -16.26 -21.10 -4.74
CA VAL A 180 -14.96 -21.43 -4.18
C VAL A 180 -15.02 -21.36 -2.64
N ASN A 181 -14.08 -22.02 -1.98
CA ASN A 181 -13.94 -21.98 -0.53
C ASN A 181 -12.83 -20.99 -0.15
N HIS A 182 -13.21 -19.83 0.38
CA HIS A 182 -12.25 -18.79 0.80
C HIS A 182 -11.58 -19.15 2.12
N VAL A 183 -10.25 -19.04 2.17
CA VAL A 183 -9.42 -19.27 3.36
C VAL A 183 -8.59 -18.01 3.62
N PRO A 184 -9.01 -17.16 4.58
CA PRO A 184 -8.26 -15.93 4.91
C PRO A 184 -7.03 -16.25 5.76
N PHE A 185 -5.90 -15.61 5.42
CA PHE A 185 -4.64 -15.66 6.14
C PHE A 185 -4.27 -14.27 6.68
N LYS A 186 -3.24 -14.19 7.54
CA LYS A 186 -2.77 -12.91 8.11
C LYS A 186 -1.91 -12.09 7.15
N GLY A 187 -1.56 -12.65 5.99
CA GLY A 187 -0.75 -12.00 4.96
C GLY A 187 -0.31 -12.97 3.87
N ALA A 188 0.28 -12.44 2.80
CA ALA A 188 0.72 -13.22 1.64
C ALA A 188 1.79 -14.27 1.98
N GLY A 189 2.61 -14.05 3.00
CA GLY A 189 3.60 -15.02 3.47
C GLY A 189 2.96 -16.35 3.87
N ASP A 190 1.88 -16.28 4.65
CA ASP A 190 1.15 -17.46 5.11
C ASP A 190 0.42 -18.16 3.95
N VAL A 191 -0.14 -17.38 3.00
CA VAL A 191 -0.75 -17.92 1.77
C VAL A 191 0.28 -18.72 0.96
N ARG A 192 1.49 -18.17 0.78
CA ARG A 192 2.57 -18.85 0.06
C ARG A 192 2.98 -20.16 0.72
N ALA A 193 3.13 -20.15 2.05
CA ALA A 193 3.45 -21.35 2.82
C ALA A 193 2.36 -22.43 2.69
N ALA A 194 1.08 -22.03 2.81
CA ALA A 194 -0.05 -22.93 2.65
C ALA A 194 -0.16 -23.50 1.23
N LEU A 195 0.15 -22.68 0.19
CA LEU A 195 0.16 -23.12 -1.19
C LEU A 195 1.32 -24.10 -1.48
N ALA A 196 2.51 -23.80 -1.00
CA ALA A 196 3.67 -24.68 -1.12
C ALA A 196 3.45 -26.02 -0.39
N GLY A 197 2.79 -25.97 0.77
CA GLY A 197 2.39 -27.15 1.54
C GLY A 197 1.15 -27.87 1.02
N ARG A 198 0.56 -27.42 -0.11
CA ARG A 198 -0.65 -27.99 -0.74
C ARG A 198 -1.88 -28.00 0.20
N GLN A 199 -1.92 -27.11 1.18
CA GLN A 199 -3.06 -26.92 2.10
C GLN A 199 -4.23 -26.17 1.44
N ILE A 200 -3.93 -25.41 0.38
CA ILE A 200 -4.89 -24.69 -0.47
C ILE A 200 -4.57 -24.98 -1.95
N ILE A 201 -5.59 -24.90 -2.79
CA ILE A 201 -5.45 -25.12 -4.23
C ILE A 201 -4.94 -23.87 -4.93
N VAL A 202 -5.49 -22.70 -4.59
CA VAL A 202 -5.16 -21.40 -5.20
C VAL A 202 -4.66 -20.45 -4.13
N GLY A 203 -3.58 -19.74 -4.41
CA GLY A 203 -3.14 -18.56 -3.69
C GLY A 203 -3.49 -17.31 -4.50
N ALA A 204 -4.39 -16.46 -3.98
CA ALA A 204 -4.73 -15.19 -4.60
C ALA A 204 -3.92 -14.07 -3.92
N ILE A 205 -2.73 -13.83 -4.43
CA ILE A 205 -1.75 -12.84 -3.98
C ILE A 205 -1.33 -11.95 -5.16
N SER A 206 -0.48 -10.95 -4.93
CA SER A 206 -0.04 -10.10 -6.04
C SER A 206 0.96 -10.83 -6.97
N VAL A 207 1.11 -10.30 -8.20
CA VAL A 207 2.11 -10.79 -9.16
C VAL A 207 3.51 -10.68 -8.56
N GLY A 208 3.85 -9.53 -7.95
CA GLY A 208 5.16 -9.33 -7.32
C GLY A 208 5.45 -10.36 -6.24
N GLU A 209 4.49 -10.65 -5.35
CA GLU A 209 4.61 -11.66 -4.31
C GLU A 209 4.74 -13.08 -4.86
N SER A 210 4.04 -13.40 -5.94
CA SER A 210 4.13 -14.67 -6.65
C SER A 210 5.53 -14.87 -7.25
N PHE A 211 6.07 -13.85 -7.94
CA PHE A 211 7.41 -13.92 -8.54
C PHE A 211 8.54 -13.91 -7.50
N GLN A 212 8.39 -13.18 -6.39
CA GLN A 212 9.32 -13.30 -5.25
C GLN A 212 9.39 -14.75 -4.74
N SER A 213 8.24 -15.41 -4.66
CA SER A 213 8.15 -16.81 -4.21
C SER A 213 8.84 -17.78 -5.19
N LEU A 214 8.58 -17.60 -6.49
CA LEU A 214 9.25 -18.38 -7.54
C LEU A 214 10.76 -18.21 -7.48
N ARG A 215 11.27 -16.98 -7.33
CA ARG A 215 12.69 -16.70 -7.16
C ARG A 215 13.26 -17.35 -5.90
N GLY A 216 12.48 -17.43 -4.83
CA GLY A 216 12.81 -18.11 -3.58
C GLY A 216 12.74 -19.64 -3.67
N GLY A 217 12.46 -20.21 -4.84
CA GLY A 217 12.39 -21.66 -5.05
C GLY A 217 11.05 -22.29 -4.62
N THR A 218 10.03 -21.47 -4.31
CA THR A 218 8.69 -22.01 -4.00
C THR A 218 8.07 -22.62 -5.27
N PRO A 219 7.57 -23.86 -5.23
CA PRO A 219 7.04 -24.55 -6.40
C PRO A 219 5.64 -24.05 -6.78
N LEU A 220 5.58 -22.88 -7.40
CA LEU A 220 4.34 -22.23 -7.84
C LEU A 220 4.24 -22.19 -9.37
N ARG A 221 3.01 -22.12 -9.85
CA ARG A 221 2.64 -21.68 -11.20
C ARG A 221 1.64 -20.56 -11.08
N VAL A 222 1.95 -19.41 -11.69
CA VAL A 222 1.00 -18.28 -11.79
C VAL A 222 0.14 -18.49 -13.01
N LEU A 223 -1.19 -18.50 -12.84
CA LEU A 223 -2.15 -18.79 -13.91
C LEU A 223 -2.52 -17.55 -14.72
N ALA A 224 -2.60 -16.40 -14.05
CA ALA A 224 -2.94 -15.12 -14.68
C ALA A 224 -2.51 -13.94 -13.82
N GLN A 225 -2.25 -12.80 -14.48
CA GLN A 225 -2.21 -11.49 -13.87
C GLN A 225 -3.53 -10.75 -14.09
N LEU A 226 -4.00 -10.02 -13.07
CA LEU A 226 -5.29 -9.32 -13.10
C LEU A 226 -5.11 -7.84 -13.40
N SER A 227 -4.39 -7.54 -14.47
CA SER A 227 -4.11 -6.20 -14.98
C SER A 227 -4.79 -5.98 -16.33
N PRO A 228 -5.04 -4.71 -16.74
CA PRO A 228 -5.64 -4.37 -18.04
C PRO A 228 -4.86 -4.94 -19.23
N GLY A 229 -3.55 -5.01 -19.10
CA GLY A 229 -2.61 -5.59 -20.06
C GLY A 229 -1.46 -6.27 -19.34
N ARG A 230 -0.60 -6.98 -20.09
CA ARG A 230 0.57 -7.63 -19.50
C ARG A 230 1.54 -6.59 -18.95
N THR A 231 1.93 -6.75 -17.68
CA THR A 231 2.87 -5.85 -17.03
C THR A 231 4.31 -6.16 -17.43
N SER A 232 5.19 -5.16 -17.36
CA SER A 232 6.63 -5.37 -17.57
C SER A 232 7.25 -6.34 -16.56
N LEU A 233 6.59 -6.51 -15.41
CA LEU A 233 6.98 -7.46 -14.38
C LEU A 233 6.78 -8.91 -14.80
N ALA A 234 5.77 -9.17 -15.63
CA ALA A 234 5.36 -10.50 -16.07
C ALA A 234 4.89 -10.48 -17.55
N PRO A 235 5.77 -10.14 -18.51
CA PRO A 235 5.37 -9.95 -19.91
C PRO A 235 4.88 -11.24 -20.59
N ASP A 236 5.33 -12.38 -20.09
CA ASP A 236 4.96 -13.70 -20.62
C ASP A 236 3.70 -14.30 -19.95
N LEU A 237 3.23 -13.70 -18.86
CA LEU A 237 2.05 -14.16 -18.15
C LEU A 237 0.80 -13.56 -18.77
N ALA A 238 -0.12 -14.41 -19.22
CA ALA A 238 -1.41 -13.96 -19.75
C ALA A 238 -2.22 -13.21 -18.68
N THR A 239 -2.99 -12.20 -19.11
CA THR A 239 -3.98 -11.55 -18.24
C THR A 239 -5.24 -12.43 -18.11
N ALA A 240 -6.05 -12.16 -17.08
CA ALA A 240 -7.37 -12.80 -16.98
C ALA A 240 -8.25 -12.48 -18.19
N LYS A 241 -8.15 -11.24 -18.70
CA LYS A 241 -8.90 -10.79 -19.88
C LYS A 241 -8.52 -11.56 -21.15
N GLU A 242 -7.23 -11.82 -21.37
CA GLU A 242 -6.76 -12.67 -22.48
C GLU A 242 -7.26 -14.11 -22.38
N GLN A 243 -7.64 -14.57 -21.18
CA GLN A 243 -8.23 -15.89 -20.92
C GLN A 243 -9.76 -15.86 -20.85
N GLY A 244 -10.41 -14.77 -21.28
CA GLY A 244 -11.86 -14.65 -21.38
C GLY A 244 -12.57 -14.17 -20.10
N TYR A 245 -11.83 -13.73 -19.08
CA TYR A 245 -12.40 -13.16 -17.86
C TYR A 245 -12.07 -11.67 -17.77
N ASP A 246 -13.09 -10.81 -17.93
CA ASP A 246 -12.94 -9.36 -17.78
C ASP A 246 -12.83 -9.01 -16.29
N LEU A 247 -11.65 -9.27 -15.75
CA LEU A 247 -11.33 -9.18 -14.33
C LEU A 247 -10.01 -8.43 -14.16
N GLU A 248 -10.10 -7.27 -13.52
CA GLU A 248 -8.96 -6.44 -13.15
C GLU A 248 -8.98 -6.20 -11.64
N MET A 249 -7.83 -6.36 -11.01
CA MET A 249 -7.65 -6.08 -9.59
C MET A 249 -6.18 -5.80 -9.30
N SER A 250 -5.90 -4.70 -8.60
CA SER A 250 -4.54 -4.38 -8.18
C SER A 250 -4.49 -3.87 -6.73
N SER A 251 -3.29 -3.81 -6.20
CA SER A 251 -3.00 -3.20 -4.90
C SER A 251 -2.19 -1.93 -5.10
N LEU A 252 -2.83 -0.77 -4.90
CA LEU A 252 -2.09 0.47 -4.72
C LEU A 252 -1.47 0.47 -3.32
N ARG A 253 -0.15 0.72 -3.26
CA ARG A 253 0.61 0.80 -2.01
C ARG A 253 1.24 2.18 -1.95
N GLY A 254 0.63 3.08 -1.17
CA GLY A 254 1.06 4.46 -1.06
C GLY A 254 1.44 4.84 0.35
N LEU A 255 2.30 5.83 0.46
CA LEU A 255 2.68 6.44 1.72
C LEU A 255 1.66 7.48 2.16
N ALA A 256 1.39 7.47 3.45
CA ALA A 256 0.50 8.40 4.12
C ALA A 256 1.01 8.77 5.50
N ALA A 257 0.47 9.83 6.05
CA ALA A 257 0.69 10.28 7.43
C ALA A 257 -0.67 10.54 8.10
N PRO A 258 -0.73 10.72 9.43
CA PRO A 258 -1.93 11.23 10.09
C PRO A 258 -2.39 12.54 9.46
N LYS A 259 -3.70 12.76 9.45
CA LYS A 259 -4.30 13.98 8.89
C LYS A 259 -3.83 15.23 9.64
N ASP A 260 -3.78 16.36 8.94
CA ASP A 260 -3.45 17.70 9.45
C ASP A 260 -1.94 17.88 9.80
N LEU A 261 -1.05 17.32 8.95
CA LEU A 261 0.38 17.63 9.03
C LEU A 261 0.64 19.13 8.84
N PRO A 262 1.62 19.72 9.55
CA PRO A 262 2.16 21.03 9.20
C PRO A 262 2.55 21.09 7.71
N VAL A 263 2.21 22.18 7.04
CA VAL A 263 2.34 22.32 5.57
C VAL A 263 3.78 22.13 5.09
N ASP A 264 4.73 22.68 5.82
CA ASP A 264 6.17 22.57 5.54
C ASP A 264 6.66 21.11 5.65
N ILE A 265 6.26 20.40 6.69
CA ILE A 265 6.60 18.98 6.91
C ILE A 265 5.96 18.12 5.80
N ARG A 266 4.66 18.35 5.51
CA ARG A 266 3.97 17.64 4.44
C ARG A 266 4.66 17.84 3.10
N THR A 267 5.03 19.09 2.78
CA THR A 267 5.71 19.42 1.53
C THR A 267 7.06 18.72 1.41
N ARG A 268 7.84 18.67 2.49
CA ARG A 268 9.13 17.96 2.51
C ARG A 268 8.96 16.46 2.34
N LEU A 269 7.99 15.83 3.03
CA LEU A 269 7.71 14.41 2.90
C LEU A 269 7.25 14.04 1.48
N VAL A 270 6.33 14.80 0.90
CA VAL A 270 5.85 14.58 -0.47
C VAL A 270 7.00 14.66 -1.47
N LYS A 271 7.85 15.69 -1.35
CA LYS A 271 9.01 15.86 -2.23
C LYS A 271 10.02 14.70 -2.06
N ALA A 272 10.25 14.25 -0.84
CA ALA A 272 11.15 13.13 -0.57
C ALA A 272 10.61 11.81 -1.16
N VAL A 273 9.29 11.58 -1.08
CA VAL A 273 8.64 10.41 -1.72
C VAL A 273 8.81 10.45 -3.22
N GLU A 274 8.51 11.58 -3.86
CA GLU A 274 8.67 11.75 -5.30
C GLU A 274 10.12 11.50 -5.74
N GLN A 275 11.08 12.11 -5.06
CA GLN A 275 12.51 11.95 -5.37
C GLN A 275 13.02 10.54 -5.12
N ALA A 276 12.57 9.89 -4.04
CA ALA A 276 12.96 8.52 -3.73
C ALA A 276 12.45 7.51 -4.77
N ILE A 277 11.23 7.71 -5.28
CA ILE A 277 10.68 6.85 -6.34
C ILE A 277 11.38 7.09 -7.67
N ALA A 278 11.79 8.32 -7.95
CA ALA A 278 12.55 8.68 -9.14
C ALA A 278 14.05 8.31 -9.07
N ASP A 279 14.55 7.91 -7.91
CA ASP A 279 15.95 7.53 -7.72
C ASP A 279 16.30 6.27 -8.52
N PRO A 280 17.29 6.32 -9.44
CA PRO A 280 17.62 5.19 -10.31
C PRO A 280 18.04 3.92 -9.56
N GLU A 281 18.71 4.08 -8.40
CA GLU A 281 19.09 2.93 -7.59
C GLU A 281 17.87 2.25 -6.95
N PHE A 282 16.89 3.05 -6.50
CA PHE A 282 15.64 2.48 -6.00
C PHE A 282 14.85 1.80 -7.10
N GLN A 283 14.77 2.41 -8.29
CA GLN A 283 14.12 1.80 -9.46
C GLN A 283 14.76 0.45 -9.82
N ALA A 284 16.08 0.37 -9.84
CA ALA A 284 16.80 -0.89 -10.09
C ALA A 284 16.51 -1.94 -9.00
N LYS A 285 16.45 -1.53 -7.72
CA LYS A 285 16.07 -2.42 -6.62
C LYS A 285 14.63 -2.88 -6.70
N SER A 286 13.71 -2.01 -7.11
CA SER A 286 12.30 -2.36 -7.23
C SER A 286 12.06 -3.52 -8.20
N VAL A 287 12.82 -3.55 -9.31
CA VAL A 287 12.82 -4.66 -10.27
C VAL A 287 13.30 -5.95 -9.61
N GLN A 288 14.36 -5.89 -8.81
CA GLN A 288 14.90 -7.06 -8.10
C GLN A 288 13.90 -7.64 -7.07
N TYR A 289 13.05 -6.79 -6.50
CA TYR A 289 12.02 -7.19 -5.53
C TYR A 289 10.65 -7.43 -6.17
N TYR A 290 10.56 -7.40 -7.52
CA TYR A 290 9.27 -7.52 -8.22
C TYR A 290 8.22 -6.53 -7.71
N ALA A 291 8.63 -5.29 -7.45
CA ALA A 291 7.75 -4.22 -7.01
C ALA A 291 7.47 -3.27 -8.18
N PRO A 292 6.30 -3.37 -8.83
CA PRO A 292 5.98 -2.53 -10.00
C PRO A 292 5.70 -1.10 -9.53
N LEU A 293 6.68 -0.22 -9.72
CA LEU A 293 6.56 1.19 -9.33
C LEU A 293 5.53 1.90 -10.19
N ARG A 294 4.65 2.63 -9.52
CA ARG A 294 3.72 3.57 -10.14
C ARG A 294 3.55 4.78 -9.23
N TYR A 295 4.32 5.82 -9.50
CA TYR A 295 4.13 7.05 -8.76
C TYR A 295 2.80 7.71 -9.13
N LEU A 296 1.99 8.02 -8.10
CA LEU A 296 0.88 8.96 -8.19
C LEU A 296 1.15 10.07 -7.18
N SER A 297 1.05 11.31 -7.62
CA SER A 297 1.10 12.45 -6.71
C SER A 297 -0.02 12.36 -5.66
N PRO A 298 0.06 13.08 -4.53
CA PRO A 298 -1.01 13.07 -3.53
C PRO A 298 -2.40 13.30 -4.10
N ILE A 299 -2.53 14.23 -5.07
CA ILE A 299 -3.80 14.54 -5.74
C ILE A 299 -4.30 13.36 -6.57
N GLN A 300 -3.42 12.74 -7.35
CA GLN A 300 -3.77 11.58 -8.18
C GLN A 300 -4.08 10.36 -7.31
N PHE A 301 -3.36 10.18 -6.22
CA PHE A 301 -3.62 9.07 -5.28
C PHE A 301 -4.95 9.26 -4.56
N GLU A 302 -5.29 10.50 -4.14
CA GLU A 302 -6.60 10.81 -3.59
C GLU A 302 -7.72 10.51 -4.57
N ALA A 303 -7.57 10.92 -5.84
CA ALA A 303 -8.56 10.62 -6.88
C ALA A 303 -8.76 9.11 -7.05
N ALA A 304 -7.68 8.33 -7.08
CA ALA A 304 -7.74 6.87 -7.20
C ALA A 304 -8.43 6.22 -5.98
N LEU A 305 -8.15 6.69 -4.75
CA LEU A 305 -8.82 6.19 -3.55
C LEU A 305 -10.31 6.55 -3.53
N ARG A 306 -10.67 7.75 -3.95
CA ARG A 306 -12.07 8.22 -4.03
C ARG A 306 -12.87 7.42 -5.04
N GLU A 307 -12.31 7.17 -6.21
CA GLU A 307 -12.91 6.32 -7.23
C GLU A 307 -13.08 4.89 -6.72
N GLY A 308 -12.00 4.31 -6.17
CA GLY A 308 -12.01 2.96 -5.58
C GLY A 308 -13.04 2.82 -4.45
N ASP A 309 -13.16 3.81 -3.55
CA ASP A 309 -14.18 3.79 -2.48
C ASP A 309 -15.61 3.74 -3.05
N SER A 310 -15.88 4.52 -4.10
CA SER A 310 -17.19 4.51 -4.77
C SER A 310 -17.49 3.16 -5.42
N GLN A 311 -16.55 2.62 -6.17
CA GLN A 311 -16.69 1.32 -6.85
C GLN A 311 -16.85 0.17 -5.85
N LEU A 312 -16.06 0.17 -4.76
CA LEU A 312 -16.14 -0.87 -3.74
C LEU A 312 -17.45 -0.80 -2.93
N ARG A 313 -17.98 0.39 -2.64
CA ARG A 313 -19.31 0.53 -2.03
C ARG A 313 -20.42 0.00 -2.94
N GLN A 314 -20.30 0.18 -4.25
CA GLN A 314 -21.24 -0.42 -5.19
C GLN A 314 -21.09 -1.93 -5.22
N LEU A 315 -19.86 -2.43 -5.30
CA LEU A 315 -19.57 -3.87 -5.27
C LEU A 315 -20.10 -4.54 -3.98
N TRP A 316 -19.95 -3.87 -2.83
CA TRP A 316 -20.47 -4.36 -1.55
C TRP A 316 -21.97 -4.60 -1.55
N LYS A 317 -22.74 -3.72 -2.21
CA LYS A 317 -24.20 -3.90 -2.33
C LYS A 317 -24.59 -5.11 -3.17
N GLU A 318 -23.81 -5.39 -4.22
CA GLU A 318 -24.04 -6.50 -5.14
C GLU A 318 -23.48 -7.82 -4.63
N MET A 319 -22.36 -7.77 -3.98
CA MET A 319 -21.59 -8.93 -3.53
C MET A 319 -20.87 -8.62 -2.20
N PRO A 320 -21.59 -8.69 -1.06
CA PRO A 320 -20.96 -8.54 0.25
C PRO A 320 -19.86 -9.58 0.46
N TRP A 321 -18.68 -9.11 0.86
CA TRP A 321 -17.48 -9.96 1.05
C TRP A 321 -17.22 -10.35 2.51
N SER A 322 -18.13 -10.04 3.45
CA SER A 322 -18.00 -10.48 4.84
C SER A 322 -18.09 -12.01 4.94
N GLU A 323 -17.34 -12.58 5.88
CA GLU A 323 -17.59 -13.95 6.32
C GLU A 323 -18.95 -14.01 7.03
N LYS A 324 -19.80 -14.94 6.60
CA LYS A 324 -21.09 -15.21 7.26
C LYS A 324 -20.86 -16.09 8.46
#